data_5f8705ec94395423c691e84ba042713a
#
_entry.id   5f8705ec94395423c691e84ba042713a
#
_cell.length_a   1.000
_cell.length_b   1.000
_cell.length_c   1.000
_cell.angle_alpha   90.00
_cell.angle_beta   90.00
_cell.angle_gamma   90.00
#
_symmetry.space_group_name_H-M   'P 1'
#
loop_
_entity.id
_entity.type
_entity.pdbx_description
1 polymer ?
#
loop_
_entity_poly.entity_id
_entity_poly.type
_entity_poly.pdbx_seq_one_letter_code
_entity_poly.pdbx_strand_id
1 'polypeptide(L)'
;TEVLAQLGEYFNVYSDDHKLASAIKDKFHIKDVHVIPGDSDSNRTVKREMGQQAGQLLEGILYEDAIVSVTGGSTMACVSESIHLLPFNVFFVPARGGLGENVVYQANTIASSMAQQAGGYYTTLYVPDNVSESTYDTLMLEPSVMHTLDKIKQANITIHGIGDALKMAHRRQSPKEVIDKLQHHQAVGEAFGYYFDAQGNVVHKVKTIGLQLEDLESKDFIFAVAGGQSKG
;
A
#
# COMPACT_ATOMS: atom_id res chain seq x y z
N THR A 1 -17.90 -6.41 38.86
CA THR A 1 -18.88 -6.81 37.82
C THR A 1 -18.67 -6.03 36.53
N GLU A 2 -18.35 -4.75 36.59
CA GLU A 2 -18.13 -3.89 35.40
C GLU A 2 -16.84 -4.28 34.62
N VAL A 3 -15.75 -4.57 35.33
CA VAL A 3 -14.46 -5.03 34.75
C VAL A 3 -14.63 -6.38 34.04
N LEU A 4 -15.44 -7.30 34.58
CA LEU A 4 -15.71 -8.59 33.94
C LEU A 4 -16.57 -8.45 32.67
N ALA A 5 -17.49 -7.50 32.66
CA ALA A 5 -18.29 -7.18 31.45
C ALA A 5 -17.39 -6.58 30.36
N GLN A 6 -16.53 -5.62 30.71
CA GLN A 6 -15.55 -5.01 29.79
C GLN A 6 -14.54 -6.04 29.25
N LEU A 7 -14.06 -6.96 30.08
CA LEU A 7 -13.21 -8.06 29.65
C LEU A 7 -13.97 -9.01 28.73
N GLY A 8 -15.25 -9.31 29.02
CA GLY A 8 -16.10 -10.14 28.18
C GLY A 8 -16.33 -9.54 26.80
N GLU A 9 -16.58 -8.22 26.71
CA GLU A 9 -16.69 -7.49 25.46
C GLU A 9 -15.36 -7.51 24.69
N TYR A 10 -14.24 -7.28 25.38
CA TYR A 10 -12.90 -7.33 24.78
C TYR A 10 -12.60 -8.71 24.18
N PHE A 11 -12.87 -9.79 24.92
CA PHE A 11 -12.65 -11.16 24.43
C PHE A 11 -13.61 -11.53 23.29
N ASN A 12 -14.85 -11.03 23.26
CA ASN A 12 -15.78 -11.26 22.16
C ASN A 12 -15.33 -10.55 20.88
N VAL A 13 -14.92 -9.29 20.97
CA VAL A 13 -14.36 -8.54 19.85
C VAL A 13 -13.13 -9.29 19.28
N TYR A 14 -12.20 -9.70 20.14
CA TYR A 14 -11.00 -10.42 19.71
C TYR A 14 -11.32 -11.77 19.03
N SER A 15 -12.37 -12.46 19.50
CA SER A 15 -12.81 -13.72 18.87
C SER A 15 -13.45 -13.51 17.51
N ASP A 16 -14.17 -12.41 17.30
CA ASP A 16 -14.83 -12.09 16.03
C ASP A 16 -13.83 -11.61 14.98
N ASP A 17 -12.81 -10.84 15.36
CA ASP A 17 -11.70 -10.44 14.48
C ASP A 17 -10.92 -11.65 13.97
N HIS A 18 -10.66 -12.63 14.83
CA HIS A 18 -10.02 -13.90 14.43
C HIS A 18 -10.90 -14.72 13.46
N LYS A 19 -12.22 -14.77 13.68
CA LYS A 19 -13.15 -15.44 12.75
C LYS A 19 -13.18 -14.75 11.40
N LEU A 20 -13.22 -13.41 11.40
CA LEU A 20 -13.19 -12.62 10.18
C LEU A 20 -11.87 -12.82 9.42
N ALA A 21 -10.73 -12.77 10.12
CA ALA A 21 -9.42 -13.03 9.54
C ALA A 21 -9.35 -14.42 8.88
N SER A 22 -9.81 -15.46 9.56
CA SER A 22 -9.88 -16.82 9.02
C SER A 22 -10.81 -16.91 7.81
N ALA A 23 -12.00 -16.29 7.87
CA ALA A 23 -12.95 -16.29 6.76
C ALA A 23 -12.38 -15.62 5.50
N ILE A 24 -11.67 -14.49 5.65
CA ILE A 24 -11.00 -13.80 4.54
C ILE A 24 -9.88 -14.67 3.98
N LYS A 25 -9.03 -15.22 4.85
CA LYS A 25 -7.92 -16.09 4.48
C LYS A 25 -8.38 -17.30 3.66
N ASP A 26 -9.42 -17.99 4.12
CA ASP A 26 -9.96 -19.18 3.47
C ASP A 26 -10.66 -18.84 2.15
N LYS A 27 -11.45 -17.76 2.12
CA LYS A 27 -12.21 -17.36 0.93
C LYS A 27 -11.31 -16.91 -0.22
N PHE A 28 -10.25 -16.18 0.10
CA PHE A 28 -9.37 -15.57 -0.92
C PHE A 28 -8.01 -16.25 -1.04
N HIS A 29 -7.78 -17.34 -0.31
CA HIS A 29 -6.51 -18.09 -0.28
C HIS A 29 -5.29 -17.21 0.03
N ILE A 30 -5.48 -16.22 0.90
CA ILE A 30 -4.44 -15.31 1.36
C ILE A 30 -3.59 -16.04 2.41
N LYS A 31 -2.26 -15.86 2.34
CA LYS A 31 -1.31 -16.55 3.22
C LYS A 31 -1.53 -16.23 4.70
N ASP A 32 -1.77 -14.96 5.01
CA ASP A 32 -2.06 -14.49 6.36
C ASP A 32 -2.95 -13.24 6.35
N VAL A 33 -3.79 -13.07 7.39
CA VAL A 33 -4.72 -11.95 7.54
C VAL A 33 -4.76 -11.50 8.99
N HIS A 34 -4.57 -10.22 9.23
CA HIS A 34 -4.67 -9.56 10.53
C HIS A 34 -5.77 -8.50 10.48
N VAL A 35 -6.76 -8.62 11.34
CA VAL A 35 -7.87 -7.68 11.45
C VAL A 35 -7.64 -6.77 12.66
N ILE A 36 -7.76 -5.46 12.44
CA ILE A 36 -7.73 -4.44 13.49
C ILE A 36 -9.14 -3.87 13.62
N PRO A 37 -9.77 -3.95 14.80
CA PRO A 37 -11.15 -3.48 14.98
C PRO A 37 -11.27 -1.98 14.83
N GLY A 38 -12.35 -1.52 14.22
CA GLY A 38 -12.71 -0.12 14.08
C GLY A 38 -12.61 0.43 12.65
N ASP A 39 -12.98 1.71 12.49
CA ASP A 39 -13.01 2.40 11.21
C ASP A 39 -11.86 3.40 11.09
N SER A 40 -10.90 3.13 10.24
CA SER A 40 -9.72 3.99 10.00
C SER A 40 -10.02 5.24 9.18
N ASP A 41 -11.20 5.37 8.56
CA ASP A 41 -11.59 6.59 7.85
C ASP A 41 -12.02 7.68 8.84
N SER A 42 -12.68 7.30 9.92
CA SER A 42 -13.18 8.22 10.97
C SER A 42 -12.28 8.30 12.21
N ASN A 43 -11.45 7.29 12.48
CA ASN A 43 -10.64 7.21 13.69
C ASN A 43 -9.12 7.09 13.39
N ARG A 44 -8.36 8.16 13.71
CA ARG A 44 -6.90 8.19 13.53
C ARG A 44 -6.16 7.16 14.39
N THR A 45 -6.70 6.81 15.57
CA THR A 45 -6.09 5.81 16.44
C THR A 45 -6.09 4.44 15.78
N VAL A 46 -7.23 4.03 15.20
CA VAL A 46 -7.33 2.78 14.42
C VAL A 46 -6.32 2.76 13.27
N LYS A 47 -6.16 3.87 12.55
CA LYS A 47 -5.15 3.96 11.48
C LYS A 47 -3.72 3.80 11.99
N ARG A 48 -3.39 4.33 13.16
CA ARG A 48 -2.08 4.13 13.80
C ARG A 48 -1.87 2.69 14.24
N GLU A 49 -2.88 2.08 14.85
CA GLU A 49 -2.83 0.67 15.25
C GLU A 49 -2.62 -0.26 14.04
N MET A 50 -3.30 0.02 12.93
CA MET A 50 -3.04 -0.66 11.66
C MET A 50 -1.60 -0.48 11.19
N GLY A 51 -1.07 0.74 11.29
CA GLY A 51 0.33 1.05 10.95
C GLY A 51 1.31 0.29 11.84
N GLN A 52 1.08 0.27 13.15
CA GLN A 52 1.92 -0.44 14.12
C GLN A 52 1.92 -1.96 13.87
N GLN A 53 0.74 -2.55 13.71
CA GLN A 53 0.63 -3.98 13.43
C GLN A 53 1.30 -4.34 12.11
N ALA A 54 1.06 -3.55 11.06
CA ALA A 54 1.67 -3.78 9.75
C ALA A 54 3.21 -3.59 9.79
N GLY A 55 3.71 -2.61 10.56
CA GLY A 55 5.14 -2.40 10.77
C GLY A 55 5.79 -3.61 11.45
N GLN A 56 5.23 -4.11 12.54
CA GLN A 56 5.72 -5.29 13.25
C GLN A 56 5.74 -6.56 12.37
N LEU A 57 4.67 -6.75 11.59
CA LEU A 57 4.57 -7.89 10.68
C LEU A 57 5.61 -7.78 9.55
N LEU A 58 5.80 -6.57 9.00
CA LEU A 58 6.82 -6.32 7.99
C LEU A 58 8.22 -6.63 8.55
N GLU A 59 8.56 -6.10 9.74
CA GLU A 59 9.84 -6.38 10.40
C GLU A 59 10.09 -7.89 10.59
N GLY A 60 9.04 -8.65 10.88
CA GLY A 60 9.11 -10.12 11.07
C GLY A 60 9.46 -10.91 9.81
N ILE A 61 9.34 -10.31 8.63
CA ILE A 61 9.69 -10.95 7.34
C ILE A 61 10.92 -10.33 6.67
N LEU A 62 11.48 -9.24 7.23
CA LEU A 62 12.68 -8.61 6.69
C LEU A 62 13.93 -9.43 6.99
N TYR A 63 14.89 -9.38 6.08
CA TYR A 63 16.19 -10.06 6.17
C TYR A 63 17.29 -9.18 5.57
N GLU A 64 18.55 -9.55 5.80
CA GLU A 64 19.73 -8.84 5.28
C GLU A 64 19.64 -8.66 3.77
N ASP A 65 19.85 -7.42 3.31
CA ASP A 65 19.83 -7.01 1.91
C ASP A 65 18.45 -7.15 1.21
N ALA A 66 17.35 -7.34 1.96
CA ALA A 66 16.01 -7.31 1.38
C ALA A 66 15.73 -5.95 0.73
N ILE A 67 15.08 -5.99 -0.43
CA ILE A 67 14.60 -4.78 -1.12
C ILE A 67 13.07 -4.71 -0.96
N VAL A 68 12.61 -3.64 -0.34
CA VAL A 68 11.18 -3.41 -0.05
C VAL A 68 10.65 -2.27 -0.91
N SER A 69 9.70 -2.56 -1.79
CA SER A 69 8.98 -1.53 -2.53
C SER A 69 7.75 -1.06 -1.74
N VAL A 70 7.57 0.26 -1.65
CA VAL A 70 6.52 0.87 -0.84
C VAL A 70 5.67 1.84 -1.66
N THR A 71 4.35 1.79 -1.48
CA THR A 71 3.46 2.78 -2.10
C THR A 71 3.28 4.02 -1.21
N GLY A 72 2.68 5.06 -1.77
CA GLY A 72 2.22 6.23 -1.01
C GLY A 72 0.92 5.99 -0.26
N GLY A 73 0.50 6.98 0.51
CA GLY A 73 -0.78 7.02 1.20
C GLY A 73 -0.68 7.23 2.71
N SER A 74 -1.77 7.72 3.32
CA SER A 74 -1.80 8.05 4.74
C SER A 74 -1.67 6.83 5.67
N THR A 75 -2.13 5.67 5.23
CA THR A 75 -1.94 4.41 5.96
C THR A 75 -0.48 3.97 5.92
N MET A 76 0.15 4.07 4.75
CA MET A 76 1.58 3.75 4.58
C MET A 76 2.49 4.70 5.36
N ALA A 77 2.11 5.97 5.52
CA ALA A 77 2.81 6.89 6.40
C ALA A 77 2.78 6.41 7.87
N CYS A 78 1.62 5.92 8.37
CA CYS A 78 1.54 5.32 9.70
C CYS A 78 2.41 4.07 9.84
N VAL A 79 2.51 3.24 8.80
CA VAL A 79 3.43 2.08 8.80
C VAL A 79 4.88 2.56 8.91
N SER A 80 5.27 3.58 8.13
CA SER A 80 6.66 4.07 8.13
C SER A 80 7.09 4.65 9.49
N GLU A 81 6.15 5.25 10.23
CA GLU A 81 6.39 5.76 11.59
C GLU A 81 6.55 4.65 12.64
N SER A 82 6.22 3.41 12.29
CA SER A 82 6.16 2.26 13.21
C SER A 82 7.28 1.24 12.98
N ILE A 83 8.19 1.52 12.06
CA ILE A 83 9.38 0.70 11.82
C ILE A 83 10.43 1.03 12.88
N HIS A 84 11.12 0.02 13.38
CA HIS A 84 12.21 0.16 14.34
C HIS A 84 13.56 -0.11 13.72
N LEU A 85 14.62 0.26 14.44
CA LEU A 85 16.00 0.00 14.03
C LEU A 85 16.23 -1.51 13.88
N LEU A 86 16.73 -1.91 12.71
CA LEU A 86 17.03 -3.31 12.40
C LEU A 86 18.52 -3.60 12.63
N PRO A 87 18.87 -4.84 12.99
CA PRO A 87 20.27 -5.24 13.16
C PRO A 87 20.99 -5.55 11.85
N PHE A 88 20.33 -5.34 10.71
CA PHE A 88 20.83 -5.64 9.36
C PHE A 88 20.35 -4.59 8.36
N ASN A 89 20.98 -4.55 7.20
CA ASN A 89 20.65 -3.60 6.15
C ASN A 89 19.40 -4.02 5.37
N VAL A 90 18.53 -3.05 5.09
CA VAL A 90 17.36 -3.20 4.20
C VAL A 90 17.32 -2.01 3.25
N PHE A 91 16.90 -2.24 2.02
CA PHE A 91 16.80 -1.20 1.00
C PHE A 91 15.32 -0.90 0.70
N PHE A 92 14.92 0.36 0.85
CA PHE A 92 13.56 0.80 0.58
C PHE A 92 13.48 1.57 -0.74
N VAL A 93 12.53 1.22 -1.59
CA VAL A 93 12.31 1.88 -2.88
C VAL A 93 10.85 2.32 -3.01
N PRO A 94 10.58 3.49 -3.62
CA PRO A 94 9.20 3.88 -3.91
C PRO A 94 8.65 2.97 -5.02
N ALA A 95 7.48 2.39 -4.82
CA ALA A 95 6.86 1.53 -5.83
C ALA A 95 6.39 2.32 -7.07
N ARG A 96 6.23 3.64 -6.96
CA ARG A 96 5.64 4.49 -8.01
C ARG A 96 6.15 5.92 -7.95
N GLY A 97 5.96 6.66 -9.06
CA GLY A 97 6.13 8.10 -9.13
C GLY A 97 5.18 8.88 -8.22
N GLY A 98 5.39 10.18 -8.10
CA GLY A 98 4.64 11.06 -7.21
C GLY A 98 3.27 11.49 -7.77
N LEU A 99 2.23 11.52 -6.91
CA LEU A 99 0.90 12.02 -7.25
C LEU A 99 0.73 13.54 -7.10
N GLY A 100 1.80 14.25 -6.68
CA GLY A 100 1.76 15.70 -6.54
C GLY A 100 1.01 16.23 -5.32
N GLU A 101 0.59 15.36 -4.40
CA GLU A 101 -0.15 15.72 -3.18
C GLU A 101 0.76 15.99 -1.97
N ASN A 102 0.19 15.87 -0.77
CA ASN A 102 0.91 16.05 0.48
C ASN A 102 2.18 15.22 0.51
N VAL A 103 3.32 15.89 0.64
CA VAL A 103 4.66 15.30 0.60
C VAL A 103 4.81 14.13 1.57
N VAL A 104 4.18 14.21 2.75
CA VAL A 104 4.24 13.16 3.79
C VAL A 104 3.68 11.83 3.31
N TYR A 105 2.74 11.85 2.36
CA TYR A 105 2.07 10.66 1.84
C TYR A 105 2.65 10.13 0.53
N GLN A 106 3.72 10.73 0.03
CA GLN A 106 4.38 10.26 -1.18
C GLN A 106 5.25 9.03 -0.94
N ALA A 107 5.30 8.12 -1.91
CA ALA A 107 6.10 6.90 -1.83
C ALA A 107 7.58 7.18 -1.54
N ASN A 108 8.14 8.23 -2.15
CA ASN A 108 9.52 8.69 -1.88
C ASN A 108 9.75 9.03 -0.41
N THR A 109 8.82 9.79 0.20
CA THR A 109 8.92 10.18 1.61
C THR A 109 8.77 8.98 2.53
N ILE A 110 7.85 8.07 2.22
CA ILE A 110 7.63 6.84 2.98
C ILE A 110 8.84 5.92 2.91
N ALA A 111 9.43 5.71 1.73
CA ALA A 111 10.65 4.92 1.56
C ALA A 111 11.82 5.51 2.37
N SER A 112 12.01 6.83 2.30
CA SER A 112 13.02 7.54 3.09
C SER A 112 12.77 7.42 4.59
N SER A 113 11.52 7.59 5.06
CA SER A 113 11.15 7.46 6.46
C SER A 113 11.41 6.06 7.00
N MET A 114 10.98 5.02 6.26
CA MET A 114 11.25 3.62 6.63
C MET A 114 12.75 3.33 6.72
N ALA A 115 13.54 3.80 5.75
CA ALA A 115 14.99 3.62 5.78
C ALA A 115 15.64 4.31 6.97
N GLN A 116 15.23 5.53 7.30
CA GLN A 116 15.74 6.25 8.47
C GLN A 116 15.42 5.52 9.78
N GLN A 117 14.21 5.02 9.93
CA GLN A 117 13.79 4.28 11.12
C GLN A 117 14.54 2.94 11.23
N ALA A 118 14.64 2.21 10.13
CA ALA A 118 15.30 0.91 10.06
C ALA A 118 16.83 0.97 10.16
N GLY A 119 17.45 2.14 9.95
CA GLY A 119 18.89 2.27 9.79
C GLY A 119 19.41 1.71 8.45
N GLY A 120 18.53 1.63 7.44
CA GLY A 120 18.79 1.07 6.13
C GLY A 120 19.01 2.13 5.04
N TYR A 121 18.86 1.72 3.80
CA TYR A 121 19.09 2.54 2.61
C TYR A 121 17.80 2.79 1.85
N TYR A 122 17.77 3.82 1.02
CA TYR A 122 16.66 4.09 0.11
C TYR A 122 17.13 4.70 -1.22
N THR A 123 16.28 4.64 -2.20
CA THR A 123 16.36 5.48 -3.41
C THR A 123 15.06 6.24 -3.61
N THR A 124 15.04 7.15 -4.57
CA THR A 124 13.88 7.98 -4.91
C THR A 124 13.58 7.89 -6.40
N LEU A 125 12.31 8.04 -6.75
CA LEU A 125 11.81 8.08 -8.12
C LEU A 125 11.15 9.45 -8.36
N TYR A 126 11.91 10.41 -8.82
CA TYR A 126 11.46 11.79 -9.06
C TYR A 126 10.78 11.94 -10.42
N VAL A 127 9.71 11.23 -10.62
CA VAL A 127 8.85 11.36 -11.79
C VAL A 127 7.39 11.45 -11.34
N PRO A 128 6.51 12.10 -12.11
CA PRO A 128 5.07 12.02 -11.86
C PRO A 128 4.56 10.58 -11.98
N ASP A 129 3.53 10.24 -11.21
CA ASP A 129 2.89 8.91 -11.26
C ASP A 129 2.26 8.63 -12.63
N ASN A 130 1.63 9.68 -13.23
CA ASN A 130 0.97 9.60 -14.51
C ASN A 130 1.51 10.68 -15.45
N VAL A 131 1.87 10.30 -16.67
CA VAL A 131 2.41 11.17 -17.70
C VAL A 131 1.82 10.82 -19.06
N SER A 132 1.96 11.73 -20.04
CA SER A 132 1.60 11.45 -21.43
C SER A 132 2.49 10.34 -22.01
N GLU A 133 2.05 9.68 -23.07
CA GLU A 133 2.77 8.58 -23.71
C GLU A 133 4.16 9.00 -24.18
N SER A 134 4.26 10.15 -24.84
CA SER A 134 5.54 10.69 -25.31
C SER A 134 6.51 11.04 -24.16
N THR A 135 5.98 11.54 -23.05
CA THR A 135 6.78 11.80 -21.84
C THR A 135 7.25 10.50 -21.19
N TYR A 136 6.37 9.49 -21.13
CA TYR A 136 6.73 8.18 -20.62
C TYR A 136 7.91 7.60 -21.38
N ASP A 137 7.84 7.55 -22.72
CA ASP A 137 8.90 6.99 -23.56
C ASP A 137 10.23 7.74 -23.36
N THR A 138 10.19 9.05 -23.20
CA THR A 138 11.37 9.86 -22.91
C THR A 138 11.96 9.55 -21.54
N LEU A 139 11.12 9.46 -20.49
CA LEU A 139 11.58 9.14 -19.13
C LEU A 139 12.16 7.73 -19.01
N MET A 140 11.66 6.78 -19.82
CA MET A 140 12.21 5.43 -19.87
C MET A 140 13.62 5.36 -20.49
N LEU A 141 14.11 6.42 -21.13
CA LEU A 141 15.49 6.53 -21.62
C LEU A 141 16.44 7.17 -20.61
N GLU A 142 15.92 7.77 -19.53
CA GLU A 142 16.74 8.44 -18.52
C GLU A 142 17.43 7.44 -17.60
N PRO A 143 18.79 7.42 -17.53
CA PRO A 143 19.52 6.41 -16.75
C PRO A 143 19.15 6.37 -15.27
N SER A 144 18.86 7.52 -14.65
CA SER A 144 18.45 7.62 -13.24
C SER A 144 17.08 6.99 -12.99
N VAL A 145 16.15 7.16 -13.92
CA VAL A 145 14.81 6.55 -13.87
C VAL A 145 14.92 5.05 -14.05
N MET A 146 15.63 4.60 -15.08
CA MET A 146 15.86 3.17 -15.34
C MET A 146 16.51 2.46 -14.15
N HIS A 147 17.55 3.06 -13.56
CA HIS A 147 18.23 2.47 -12.39
C HIS A 147 17.24 2.27 -11.21
N THR A 148 16.38 3.26 -10.96
CA THR A 148 15.39 3.13 -9.87
C THR A 148 14.31 2.10 -10.23
N LEU A 149 13.85 2.05 -11.48
CA LEU A 149 12.89 1.05 -11.93
C LEU A 149 13.45 -0.38 -11.84
N ASP A 150 14.73 -0.57 -12.15
CA ASP A 150 15.40 -1.87 -11.98
C ASP A 150 15.43 -2.29 -10.50
N LYS A 151 15.69 -1.34 -9.58
CA LYS A 151 15.60 -1.60 -8.13
C LYS A 151 14.18 -1.97 -7.71
N ILE A 152 13.16 -1.29 -8.23
CA ILE A 152 11.75 -1.59 -7.97
C ILE A 152 11.41 -3.02 -8.44
N LYS A 153 11.86 -3.42 -9.61
CA LYS A 153 11.67 -4.78 -10.13
C LYS A 153 12.38 -5.83 -9.29
N GLN A 154 13.58 -5.54 -8.80
CA GLN A 154 14.36 -6.42 -7.92
C GLN A 154 13.79 -6.53 -6.51
N ALA A 155 12.83 -5.68 -6.11
CA ALA A 155 12.24 -5.75 -4.79
C ALA A 155 11.65 -7.14 -4.52
N ASN A 156 12.05 -7.75 -3.41
CA ASN A 156 11.56 -9.05 -2.95
C ASN A 156 10.21 -8.91 -2.24
N ILE A 157 10.00 -7.76 -1.59
CA ILE A 157 8.84 -7.48 -0.75
C ILE A 157 8.17 -6.22 -1.29
N THR A 158 6.84 -6.27 -1.38
CA THR A 158 6.03 -5.10 -1.72
C THR A 158 5.03 -4.85 -0.61
N ILE A 159 5.03 -3.63 -0.04
CA ILE A 159 3.99 -3.19 0.89
C ILE A 159 3.20 -2.04 0.27
N HIS A 160 1.87 -2.16 0.29
CA HIS A 160 1.00 -1.20 -0.37
C HIS A 160 -0.32 -0.96 0.35
N GLY A 161 -0.92 0.21 0.11
CA GLY A 161 -2.29 0.49 0.47
C GLY A 161 -3.26 0.11 -0.64
N ILE A 162 -4.54 -0.01 -0.29
CA ILE A 162 -5.65 -0.10 -1.24
C ILE A 162 -6.48 1.18 -1.12
N GLY A 163 -6.76 1.83 -2.23
CA GLY A 163 -7.56 3.05 -2.32
C GLY A 163 -9.00 2.77 -2.72
N ASP A 164 -9.92 3.66 -2.35
CA ASP A 164 -11.25 3.74 -2.95
C ASP A 164 -11.11 4.20 -4.41
N ALA A 165 -11.80 3.54 -5.34
CA ALA A 165 -11.62 3.78 -6.78
C ALA A 165 -11.92 5.24 -7.17
N LEU A 166 -13.07 5.77 -6.77
CA LEU A 166 -13.48 7.12 -7.16
C LEU A 166 -12.66 8.20 -6.45
N LYS A 167 -12.35 8.01 -5.15
CA LYS A 167 -11.47 8.92 -4.43
C LYS A 167 -10.09 9.00 -5.10
N MET A 168 -9.53 7.86 -5.51
CA MET A 168 -8.22 7.83 -6.19
C MET A 168 -8.27 8.44 -7.58
N ALA A 169 -9.35 8.24 -8.35
CA ALA A 169 -9.53 8.88 -9.64
C ALA A 169 -9.60 10.42 -9.51
N HIS A 170 -10.34 10.94 -8.54
CA HIS A 170 -10.38 12.39 -8.25
C HIS A 170 -9.02 12.93 -7.81
N ARG A 171 -8.29 12.22 -6.94
CA ARG A 171 -6.93 12.61 -6.52
C ARG A 171 -5.95 12.70 -7.69
N ARG A 172 -6.08 11.81 -8.67
CA ARG A 172 -5.28 11.85 -9.91
C ARG A 172 -5.78 12.90 -10.90
N GLN A 173 -6.84 13.63 -10.59
CA GLN A 173 -7.49 14.57 -11.53
C GLN A 173 -7.81 13.86 -12.86
N SER A 174 -8.30 12.62 -12.77
CA SER A 174 -8.65 11.82 -13.94
C SER A 174 -9.70 12.51 -14.80
N PRO A 175 -9.64 12.41 -16.13
CA PRO A 175 -10.65 12.94 -17.03
C PRO A 175 -12.05 12.44 -16.69
N LYS A 176 -13.06 13.25 -17.02
CA LYS A 176 -14.47 12.92 -16.74
C LYS A 176 -14.87 11.56 -17.32
N GLU A 177 -14.40 11.26 -18.53
CA GLU A 177 -14.68 9.99 -19.23
C GLU A 177 -14.18 8.78 -18.42
N VAL A 178 -13.04 8.92 -17.74
CA VAL A 178 -12.51 7.86 -16.84
C VAL A 178 -13.39 7.73 -15.61
N ILE A 179 -13.79 8.84 -14.99
CA ILE A 179 -14.67 8.82 -13.81
C ILE A 179 -16.01 8.19 -14.16
N ASP A 180 -16.64 8.61 -15.28
CA ASP A 180 -17.91 8.08 -15.77
C ASP A 180 -17.79 6.55 -16.04
N LYS A 181 -16.67 6.11 -16.64
CA LYS A 181 -16.36 4.69 -16.85
C LYS A 181 -16.27 3.92 -15.54
N LEU A 182 -15.55 4.44 -14.55
CA LEU A 182 -15.40 3.79 -13.25
C LEU A 182 -16.74 3.65 -12.53
N GLN A 183 -17.60 4.68 -12.59
CA GLN A 183 -18.95 4.64 -12.03
C GLN A 183 -19.84 3.63 -12.76
N HIS A 184 -19.83 3.63 -14.11
CA HIS A 184 -20.62 2.70 -14.90
C HIS A 184 -20.28 1.24 -14.62
N HIS A 185 -19.00 0.93 -14.45
CA HIS A 185 -18.49 -0.42 -14.13
C HIS A 185 -18.42 -0.70 -12.62
N GLN A 186 -18.97 0.18 -11.78
CA GLN A 186 -18.99 0.02 -10.33
C GLN A 186 -17.62 -0.33 -9.74
N ALA A 187 -16.58 0.40 -10.17
CA ALA A 187 -15.25 0.23 -9.62
C ALA A 187 -15.25 0.56 -8.11
N VAL A 188 -14.70 -0.33 -7.29
CA VAL A 188 -14.68 -0.21 -5.82
C VAL A 188 -13.29 0.07 -5.27
N GLY A 189 -12.25 -0.49 -5.87
CA GLY A 189 -10.88 -0.42 -5.36
C GLY A 189 -9.86 0.04 -6.39
N GLU A 190 -8.73 0.55 -5.88
CA GLU A 190 -7.56 0.91 -6.68
C GLU A 190 -6.28 0.45 -5.99
N ALA A 191 -5.39 -0.20 -6.75
CA ALA A 191 -4.01 -0.46 -6.37
C ALA A 191 -3.11 -0.39 -7.61
N PHE A 192 -1.92 0.20 -7.48
CA PHE A 192 -0.89 0.31 -8.54
C PHE A 192 -1.37 0.97 -9.86
N GLY A 193 -2.43 1.80 -9.82
CA GLY A 193 -3.03 2.42 -11.01
C GLY A 193 -4.07 1.55 -11.71
N TYR A 194 -4.35 0.37 -11.18
CA TYR A 194 -5.43 -0.50 -11.66
C TYR A 194 -6.68 -0.28 -10.80
N TYR A 195 -7.81 -0.14 -11.46
CA TYR A 195 -9.12 0.01 -10.84
C TYR A 195 -9.90 -1.28 -11.00
N PHE A 196 -10.49 -1.75 -9.90
CA PHE A 196 -11.14 -3.05 -9.82
C PHE A 196 -12.61 -2.91 -9.46
N ASP A 197 -13.45 -3.79 -10.04
CA ASP A 197 -14.82 -4.00 -9.57
C ASP A 197 -14.86 -4.91 -8.32
N ALA A 198 -16.06 -5.14 -7.78
CA ALA A 198 -16.25 -5.98 -6.60
C ALA A 198 -15.94 -7.48 -6.83
N GLN A 199 -15.79 -7.90 -8.08
CA GLN A 199 -15.36 -9.26 -8.47
C GLN A 199 -13.86 -9.38 -8.66
N GLY A 200 -13.12 -8.26 -8.55
CA GLY A 200 -11.67 -8.22 -8.77
C GLY A 200 -11.26 -8.07 -10.24
N ASN A 201 -12.19 -7.81 -11.15
CA ASN A 201 -11.85 -7.57 -12.55
C ASN A 201 -11.29 -6.15 -12.72
N VAL A 202 -10.26 -6.02 -13.56
CA VAL A 202 -9.69 -4.72 -13.92
C VAL A 202 -10.65 -3.99 -14.87
N VAL A 203 -11.24 -2.89 -14.42
CA VAL A 203 -12.14 -2.05 -15.24
C VAL A 203 -11.40 -0.89 -15.92
N HIS A 204 -10.29 -0.45 -15.36
CA HIS A 204 -9.46 0.60 -15.93
C HIS A 204 -8.02 0.50 -15.43
N LYS A 205 -7.06 0.88 -16.28
CA LYS A 205 -5.64 1.00 -15.96
C LYS A 205 -5.15 2.38 -16.34
N VAL A 206 -4.46 3.04 -15.41
CA VAL A 206 -3.69 4.26 -15.68
C VAL A 206 -2.27 3.87 -16.04
N LYS A 207 -1.69 4.44 -17.09
CA LYS A 207 -0.28 4.25 -17.42
C LYS A 207 0.58 4.99 -16.41
N THR A 208 1.20 4.23 -15.50
CA THR A 208 1.99 4.77 -14.38
C THR A 208 3.45 4.39 -14.50
N ILE A 209 4.33 5.22 -13.95
CA ILE A 209 5.77 4.93 -13.85
C ILE A 209 6.04 4.25 -12.50
N GLY A 210 6.51 3.00 -12.53
CA GLY A 210 6.80 2.20 -11.35
C GLY A 210 6.31 0.76 -11.49
N LEU A 211 6.07 0.13 -10.34
CA LEU A 211 5.62 -1.26 -10.23
C LEU A 211 4.27 -1.46 -10.93
N GLN A 212 4.20 -2.49 -11.73
CA GLN A 212 2.98 -2.94 -12.40
C GLN A 212 2.38 -4.14 -11.64
N LEU A 213 1.10 -4.44 -11.91
CA LEU A 213 0.42 -5.56 -11.25
C LEU A 213 1.10 -6.89 -11.58
N GLU A 214 1.58 -7.02 -12.80
CA GLU A 214 2.27 -8.21 -13.32
C GLU A 214 3.60 -8.45 -12.61
N ASP A 215 4.27 -7.40 -12.13
CA ASP A 215 5.53 -7.51 -11.38
C ASP A 215 5.36 -8.18 -10.01
N LEU A 216 4.12 -8.18 -9.48
CA LEU A 216 3.83 -8.76 -8.16
C LEU A 216 4.03 -10.28 -8.14
N GLU A 217 3.86 -10.98 -9.26
CA GLU A 217 4.03 -12.43 -9.37
C GLU A 217 5.45 -12.89 -8.99
N SER A 218 6.43 -11.99 -9.14
CA SER A 218 7.84 -12.25 -8.84
C SER A 218 8.25 -11.96 -7.39
N LYS A 219 7.32 -11.47 -6.54
CA LYS A 219 7.63 -11.06 -5.17
C LYS A 219 7.50 -12.21 -4.19
N ASP A 220 8.43 -12.30 -3.25
CA ASP A 220 8.38 -13.28 -2.16
C ASP A 220 7.22 -12.97 -1.20
N PHE A 221 6.99 -11.67 -0.95
CA PHE A 221 5.91 -11.19 -0.09
C PHE A 221 5.21 -9.97 -0.68
N ILE A 222 3.87 -10.03 -0.70
CA ILE A 222 2.99 -8.90 -1.02
C ILE A 222 2.18 -8.59 0.22
N PHE A 223 2.27 -7.37 0.71
CA PHE A 223 1.68 -6.92 1.95
C PHE A 223 0.67 -5.80 1.68
N ALA A 224 -0.62 -6.08 1.76
CA ALA A 224 -1.66 -5.08 1.59
C ALA A 224 -2.15 -4.57 2.94
N VAL A 225 -2.23 -3.24 3.11
CA VAL A 225 -2.77 -2.59 4.31
C VAL A 225 -3.96 -1.72 3.91
N ALA A 226 -5.16 -2.13 4.29
CA ALA A 226 -6.39 -1.43 3.93
C ALA A 226 -7.34 -1.36 5.11
N GLY A 227 -8.13 -0.29 5.20
CA GLY A 227 -9.14 -0.13 6.24
C GLY A 227 -10.02 1.10 6.00
N GLY A 228 -11.15 1.14 6.69
CA GLY A 228 -12.16 2.17 6.59
C GLY A 228 -13.40 1.73 5.80
N GLN A 229 -14.56 2.28 6.17
CA GLN A 229 -15.85 1.96 5.52
C GLN A 229 -15.87 2.19 4.01
N SER A 230 -15.03 3.09 3.51
CA SER A 230 -14.91 3.35 2.07
C SER A 230 -14.27 2.21 1.28
N LYS A 231 -13.82 1.14 1.91
CA LYS A 231 -13.08 0.02 1.29
C LYS A 231 -13.65 -1.36 1.66
N GLY A 232 -14.78 -1.36 2.40
CA GLY A 232 -15.53 -2.57 2.80
C GLY A 232 -16.69 -2.90 1.87
#